data_63f7d9dcbf24a77a051e720cbf4ff64d
#
_entry.id   63f7d9dcbf24a77a051e720cbf4ff64d
#
_cell.length_a   1.000
_cell.length_b   1.000
_cell.length_c   1.000
_cell.angle_alpha   90.00
_cell.angle_beta   90.00
_cell.angle_gamma   90.00
#
_symmetry.space_group_name_H-M   'P 1'
#
loop_
_entity.id
_entity.type
_entity.pdbx_description
1 polymer ?
#
loop_
_entity_poly.entity_id
_entity_poly.type
_entity_poly.pdbx_seq_one_letter_code
_entity_poly.pdbx_strand_id
1 'polypeptide(L)'
;MNENFDFDVYDLNSYDYYLPEELIAQSPAEKRDQSRLLTLDLSNGKYKDEHFFDIVKYLRPGDVLVRNNTKVIPARLFGIKEGTGAHIEVLLLHPIEGEKDVWEALVGNAKAYKVGTVVDFGPNAELKAECVKELEEGLRHIKFSYEGIFYEVLDKLGKMPLPPYIHNQSAPNDRYQTCLLYTSDAADDLI
;
A
#
# COMPACT_ATOMS: atom_id res chain seq x y z
N MET A 1 12.31 -27.91 30.62
CA MET A 1 12.06 -26.57 31.16
C MET A 1 10.90 -26.02 30.38
N ASN A 2 9.69 -25.98 30.96
CA ASN A 2 8.56 -25.29 30.37
C ASN A 2 8.73 -23.81 30.74
N GLU A 3 9.33 -23.04 29.85
CA GLU A 3 9.17 -21.60 29.90
C GLU A 3 7.72 -21.32 29.50
N ASN A 4 6.87 -21.07 30.50
CA ASN A 4 5.60 -20.44 30.28
C ASN A 4 5.90 -19.03 29.74
N PHE A 5 5.94 -18.86 28.43
CA PHE A 5 5.83 -17.56 27.85
C PHE A 5 4.42 -17.07 28.18
N ASP A 6 4.36 -16.08 29.05
CA ASP A 6 3.12 -15.37 29.38
C ASP A 6 2.76 -14.46 28.19
N PHE A 7 2.32 -15.11 27.10
CA PHE A 7 2.00 -14.43 25.85
C PHE A 7 0.54 -13.98 25.90
N ASP A 8 0.33 -12.69 26.12
CA ASP A 8 -0.99 -12.07 26.01
C ASP A 8 -1.23 -11.61 24.55
N VAL A 9 -2.20 -12.22 23.88
CA VAL A 9 -2.58 -11.89 22.51
C VAL A 9 -3.15 -10.48 22.34
N TYR A 10 -3.56 -9.83 23.43
CA TYR A 10 -4.08 -8.46 23.44
C TYR A 10 -3.05 -7.41 23.86
N ASP A 11 -1.85 -7.84 24.31
CA ASP A 11 -0.76 -6.91 24.64
C ASP A 11 0.19 -6.76 23.46
N LEU A 12 0.31 -5.54 22.92
CA LEU A 12 1.23 -5.22 21.83
C LEU A 12 2.68 -5.55 22.15
N ASN A 13 3.10 -5.45 23.41
CA ASN A 13 4.46 -5.80 23.83
C ASN A 13 4.78 -7.28 23.65
N SER A 14 3.75 -8.17 23.61
CA SER A 14 3.93 -9.59 23.31
C SER A 14 4.43 -9.84 21.89
N TYR A 15 4.28 -8.87 20.99
CA TYR A 15 4.70 -8.94 19.58
C TYR A 15 5.98 -8.16 19.32
N ASP A 16 6.52 -7.46 20.31
CA ASP A 16 7.75 -6.70 20.17
C ASP A 16 8.97 -7.63 20.11
N TYR A 17 9.76 -7.50 19.08
CA TYR A 17 11.01 -8.25 18.91
C TYR A 17 12.01 -7.44 18.07
N TYR A 18 13.27 -7.71 18.27
CA TYR A 18 14.31 -7.08 17.48
C TYR A 18 14.32 -7.63 16.05
N LEU A 19 14.02 -6.76 15.09
CA LEU A 19 14.10 -7.05 13.64
C LEU A 19 15.25 -6.25 13.02
N PRO A 20 16.38 -6.89 12.68
CA PRO A 20 17.48 -6.23 11.97
C PRO A 20 17.02 -5.71 10.59
N GLU A 21 17.42 -4.48 10.22
CA GLU A 21 17.04 -3.88 8.94
C GLU A 21 17.47 -4.71 7.72
N GLU A 22 18.62 -5.37 7.80
CA GLU A 22 19.13 -6.24 6.74
C GLU A 22 18.26 -7.48 6.45
N LEU A 23 17.37 -7.84 7.37
CA LEU A 23 16.39 -8.92 7.17
C LEU A 23 15.12 -8.45 6.44
N ILE A 24 14.94 -7.14 6.27
CA ILE A 24 13.82 -6.57 5.52
C ILE A 24 14.20 -6.52 4.04
N ALA A 25 13.58 -7.39 3.24
CA ALA A 25 13.83 -7.42 1.80
C ALA A 25 13.45 -6.09 1.14
N GLN A 26 14.39 -5.47 0.42
CA GLN A 26 14.20 -4.19 -0.27
C GLN A 26 13.73 -4.36 -1.72
N SER A 27 13.70 -5.57 -2.23
CA SER A 27 13.23 -5.89 -3.58
C SER A 27 12.49 -7.22 -3.59
N PRO A 28 11.45 -7.37 -4.42
CA PRO A 28 10.79 -8.65 -4.62
C PRO A 28 11.76 -9.70 -5.17
N ALA A 29 11.54 -10.97 -4.85
CA ALA A 29 12.27 -12.08 -5.48
C ALA A 29 12.16 -12.01 -7.01
N GLU A 30 13.19 -12.43 -7.75
CA GLU A 30 13.20 -12.37 -9.23
C GLU A 30 11.97 -13.04 -9.84
N LYS A 31 11.64 -14.24 -9.37
CA LYS A 31 10.38 -14.93 -9.69
C LYS A 31 9.48 -14.97 -8.48
N ARG A 32 8.18 -14.76 -8.66
CA ARG A 32 7.19 -14.70 -7.57
C ARG A 32 7.13 -16.01 -6.77
N ASP A 33 7.23 -17.13 -7.43
CA ASP A 33 7.18 -18.46 -6.85
C ASP A 33 8.45 -18.85 -6.08
N GLN A 34 9.53 -18.08 -6.21
CA GLN A 34 10.76 -18.23 -5.45
C GLN A 34 10.76 -17.51 -4.11
N SER A 35 9.67 -16.83 -3.76
CA SER A 35 9.54 -16.24 -2.43
C SER A 35 9.63 -17.32 -1.37
N ARG A 36 10.22 -16.96 -0.21
CA ARG A 36 10.30 -17.88 0.93
C ARG A 36 8.90 -18.20 1.45
N LEU A 37 8.72 -19.44 1.86
CA LEU A 37 7.49 -19.96 2.45
C LEU A 37 7.83 -20.61 3.80
N LEU A 38 7.27 -20.09 4.88
CA LEU A 38 7.29 -20.74 6.19
C LEU A 38 6.05 -21.62 6.31
N THR A 39 6.23 -22.92 6.51
CA THR A 39 5.13 -23.84 6.79
C THR A 39 5.13 -24.26 8.25
N LEU A 40 3.97 -24.22 8.90
CA LEU A 40 3.78 -24.58 10.29
C LEU A 40 2.80 -25.75 10.40
N ASP A 41 3.24 -26.84 11.01
CA ASP A 41 2.37 -27.96 11.36
C ASP A 41 1.74 -27.71 12.74
N LEU A 42 0.47 -27.35 12.76
CA LEU A 42 -0.26 -27.00 13.99
C LEU A 42 -0.41 -28.19 14.94
N SER A 43 -0.26 -29.44 14.47
CA SER A 43 -0.41 -30.64 15.31
C SER A 43 0.76 -30.86 16.25
N ASN A 44 1.95 -30.39 15.88
CA ASN A 44 3.17 -30.64 16.62
C ASN A 44 4.07 -29.40 16.78
N GLY A 45 3.66 -28.23 16.26
CA GLY A 45 4.39 -26.97 16.34
C GLY A 45 5.67 -26.93 15.50
N LYS A 46 5.93 -27.92 14.66
CA LYS A 46 7.12 -27.92 13.79
C LYS A 46 6.93 -27.02 12.61
N TYR A 47 7.98 -26.33 12.23
CA TYR A 47 8.00 -25.46 11.06
C TYR A 47 9.11 -25.89 10.09
N LYS A 48 8.96 -25.48 8.82
CA LYS A 48 9.97 -25.67 7.76
C LYS A 48 10.07 -24.40 6.93
N ASP A 49 11.30 -24.08 6.53
CA ASP A 49 11.60 -23.08 5.52
C ASP A 49 11.59 -23.74 4.14
N GLU A 50 10.70 -23.26 3.28
CA GLU A 50 10.51 -23.74 1.90
C GLU A 50 10.41 -22.54 0.96
N HIS A 51 10.04 -22.78 -0.29
CA HIS A 51 9.74 -21.74 -1.27
C HIS A 51 8.28 -21.83 -1.71
N PHE A 52 7.73 -20.74 -2.20
CA PHE A 52 6.30 -20.67 -2.52
C PHE A 52 5.88 -21.70 -3.57
N PHE A 53 6.74 -22.08 -4.52
CA PHE A 53 6.46 -23.15 -5.47
C PHE A 53 6.21 -24.52 -4.80
N ASP A 54 6.66 -24.71 -3.56
CA ASP A 54 6.44 -25.93 -2.79
C ASP A 54 5.00 -26.07 -2.24
N ILE A 55 4.20 -24.99 -2.31
CA ILE A 55 2.82 -24.96 -1.79
C ILE A 55 1.97 -26.11 -2.38
N VAL A 56 2.27 -26.53 -3.61
CA VAL A 56 1.56 -27.63 -4.28
C VAL A 56 1.62 -28.94 -3.50
N LYS A 57 2.64 -29.15 -2.65
CA LYS A 57 2.79 -30.34 -1.80
C LYS A 57 1.72 -30.42 -0.71
N TYR A 58 1.10 -29.29 -0.38
CA TYR A 58 0.12 -29.15 0.68
C TYR A 58 -1.32 -29.16 0.17
N LEU A 59 -1.51 -29.07 -1.15
CA LEU A 59 -2.82 -29.09 -1.79
C LEU A 59 -3.22 -30.49 -2.19
N ARG A 60 -4.49 -30.83 -2.01
CA ARG A 60 -5.07 -32.13 -2.30
C ARG A 60 -6.19 -31.99 -3.34
N PRO A 61 -6.50 -33.03 -4.12
CA PRO A 61 -7.69 -33.01 -4.97
C PRO A 61 -8.94 -32.70 -4.17
N GLY A 62 -9.69 -31.68 -4.60
CA GLY A 62 -10.89 -31.17 -3.90
C GLY A 62 -10.65 -29.93 -3.04
N ASP A 63 -9.40 -29.54 -2.78
CA ASP A 63 -9.11 -28.28 -2.12
C ASP A 63 -9.46 -27.11 -3.04
N VAL A 64 -9.98 -26.03 -2.45
CA VAL A 64 -10.30 -24.77 -3.14
C VAL A 64 -9.40 -23.66 -2.64
N LEU A 65 -8.57 -23.13 -3.53
CA LEU A 65 -7.71 -21.97 -3.24
C LEU A 65 -8.44 -20.70 -3.64
N VAL A 66 -8.87 -19.93 -2.65
CA VAL A 66 -9.44 -18.59 -2.86
C VAL A 66 -8.34 -17.56 -2.84
N ARG A 67 -8.28 -16.71 -3.85
CA ARG A 67 -7.29 -15.64 -3.96
C ARG A 67 -7.93 -14.33 -4.38
N ASN A 68 -7.36 -13.22 -3.92
CA ASN A 68 -7.74 -11.89 -4.37
C ASN A 68 -7.18 -11.63 -5.78
N ASN A 69 -7.96 -11.03 -6.65
CA ASN A 69 -7.54 -10.53 -7.95
C ASN A 69 -7.71 -9.00 -8.10
N THR A 70 -7.96 -8.31 -7.00
CA THR A 70 -8.02 -6.85 -6.97
C THR A 70 -6.67 -6.26 -7.36
N LYS A 71 -6.69 -5.29 -8.27
CA LYS A 71 -5.50 -4.52 -8.65
C LYS A 71 -5.34 -3.32 -7.71
N VAL A 72 -4.21 -3.22 -7.02
CA VAL A 72 -3.85 -2.03 -6.24
C VAL A 72 -3.52 -0.90 -7.21
N ILE A 73 -4.16 0.26 -7.04
CA ILE A 73 -3.90 1.44 -7.85
C ILE A 73 -2.63 2.17 -7.38
N PRO A 74 -1.90 2.88 -8.25
CA PRO A 74 -0.76 3.70 -7.87
C PRO A 74 -1.28 4.99 -7.20
N ALA A 75 -1.73 4.86 -5.95
CA ALA A 75 -2.48 5.88 -5.22
C ALA A 75 -1.64 7.05 -4.70
N ARG A 76 -0.31 6.95 -4.74
CA ARG A 76 0.59 7.99 -4.21
C ARG A 76 1.04 8.93 -5.33
N LEU A 77 0.71 10.19 -5.20
CA LEU A 77 0.98 11.24 -6.17
C LEU A 77 1.92 12.31 -5.57
N PHE A 78 2.86 12.79 -6.38
CA PHE A 78 3.75 13.88 -6.02
C PHE A 78 3.55 15.04 -6.99
N GLY A 79 3.17 16.19 -6.45
CA GLY A 79 2.83 17.36 -7.24
C GLY A 79 3.46 18.64 -6.72
N ILE A 80 3.25 19.70 -7.48
CA ILE A 80 3.76 21.03 -7.20
C ILE A 80 2.59 21.97 -7.04
N LYS A 81 2.53 22.68 -5.91
CA LYS A 81 1.51 23.69 -5.65
C LYS A 81 1.67 24.85 -6.59
N GLU A 82 0.60 25.23 -7.28
CA GLU A 82 0.57 26.42 -8.11
C GLU A 82 0.94 27.70 -7.31
N GLY A 83 1.67 28.59 -7.93
CA GLY A 83 2.06 29.89 -7.38
C GLY A 83 3.20 29.89 -6.39
N THR A 84 3.40 28.84 -5.58
CA THR A 84 4.45 28.81 -4.54
C THR A 84 5.55 27.78 -4.83
N GLY A 85 5.31 26.80 -5.69
CA GLY A 85 6.27 25.73 -5.97
C GLY A 85 6.46 24.72 -4.84
N ALA A 86 5.62 24.73 -3.81
CA ALA A 86 5.73 23.80 -2.70
C ALA A 86 5.42 22.36 -3.16
N HIS A 87 6.25 21.42 -2.71
CA HIS A 87 6.03 20.00 -2.95
C HIS A 87 4.89 19.47 -2.08
N ILE A 88 3.94 18.82 -2.69
CA ILE A 88 2.77 18.21 -2.03
C ILE A 88 2.74 16.72 -2.40
N GLU A 89 2.64 15.88 -1.38
CA GLU A 89 2.37 14.47 -1.52
C GLU A 89 0.89 14.23 -1.25
N VAL A 90 0.24 13.44 -2.09
CA VAL A 90 -1.17 13.04 -1.96
C VAL A 90 -1.26 11.53 -2.03
N LEU A 91 -1.85 10.91 -1.03
CA LEU A 91 -2.21 9.50 -1.01
C LEU A 91 -3.72 9.38 -1.11
N LEU A 92 -4.21 8.82 -2.22
CA LEU A 92 -5.64 8.60 -2.45
C LEU A 92 -6.15 7.47 -1.54
N LEU A 93 -7.28 7.69 -0.89
CA LEU A 93 -7.94 6.70 -0.04
C LEU A 93 -9.15 6.11 -0.75
N HIS A 94 -10.21 6.89 -0.94
CA HIS A 94 -11.42 6.46 -1.61
C HIS A 94 -12.14 7.64 -2.31
N PRO A 95 -12.93 7.36 -3.37
CA PRO A 95 -13.77 8.37 -3.99
C PRO A 95 -14.93 8.75 -3.05
N ILE A 96 -15.35 10.01 -3.09
CA ILE A 96 -16.51 10.50 -2.33
C ILE A 96 -17.78 10.14 -3.09
N GLU A 97 -18.66 9.41 -2.43
CA GLU A 97 -19.93 8.98 -3.03
C GLU A 97 -20.81 10.18 -3.42
N GLY A 98 -21.33 10.17 -4.63
CA GLY A 98 -22.17 11.23 -5.17
C GLY A 98 -21.43 12.49 -5.66
N GLU A 99 -20.11 12.57 -5.47
CA GLU A 99 -19.29 13.69 -5.94
C GLU A 99 -18.34 13.22 -7.08
N LYS A 100 -18.57 13.75 -8.27
CA LYS A 100 -17.75 13.38 -9.43
C LYS A 100 -16.33 13.91 -9.28
N ASP A 101 -15.35 13.01 -9.49
CA ASP A 101 -13.92 13.30 -9.48
C ASP A 101 -13.39 13.86 -8.15
N VAL A 102 -14.13 13.66 -7.03
CA VAL A 102 -13.71 14.04 -5.69
C VAL A 102 -13.29 12.80 -4.91
N TRP A 103 -12.14 12.90 -4.29
CA TRP A 103 -11.54 11.82 -3.48
C TRP A 103 -11.19 12.33 -2.09
N GLU A 104 -11.35 11.46 -1.09
CA GLU A 104 -10.65 11.65 0.17
C GLU A 104 -9.20 11.18 0.00
N ALA A 105 -8.29 11.99 0.53
CA ALA A 105 -6.86 11.72 0.43
C ALA A 105 -6.13 12.19 1.68
N LEU A 106 -5.08 11.47 2.05
CA LEU A 106 -4.11 11.90 3.04
C LEU A 106 -3.03 12.75 2.35
N VAL A 107 -2.71 13.90 2.94
CA VAL A 107 -1.82 14.87 2.32
C VAL A 107 -0.59 15.13 3.19
N GLY A 108 0.58 14.86 2.62
CA GLY A 108 1.85 15.34 3.14
C GLY A 108 1.96 16.86 2.95
N ASN A 109 2.50 17.56 3.96
CA ASN A 109 2.56 19.04 3.99
C ASN A 109 1.15 19.70 3.91
N ALA A 110 0.17 19.14 4.62
CA ALA A 110 -1.23 19.59 4.63
C ALA A 110 -1.39 21.07 4.97
N LYS A 111 -0.45 21.67 5.74
CA LYS A 111 -0.44 23.11 6.05
C LYS A 111 -0.30 23.99 4.81
N ALA A 112 0.34 23.51 3.77
CA ALA A 112 0.50 24.23 2.51
C ALA A 112 -0.66 24.01 1.54
N TYR A 113 -1.50 22.97 1.78
CA TYR A 113 -2.58 22.57 0.87
C TYR A 113 -3.95 22.87 1.51
N LYS A 114 -4.36 24.13 1.37
CA LYS A 114 -5.61 24.71 1.91
C LYS A 114 -6.73 24.68 0.88
N VAL A 115 -7.99 24.83 1.31
CA VAL A 115 -9.15 24.96 0.41
C VAL A 115 -8.90 26.03 -0.66
N GLY A 116 -9.22 25.70 -1.92
CA GLY A 116 -8.98 26.52 -3.10
C GLY A 116 -7.53 26.48 -3.62
N THR A 117 -6.65 25.73 -2.97
CA THR A 117 -5.29 25.50 -3.50
C THR A 117 -5.31 24.46 -4.58
N VAL A 118 -4.60 24.70 -5.68
CA VAL A 118 -4.40 23.76 -6.77
C VAL A 118 -2.97 23.23 -6.76
N VAL A 119 -2.83 21.94 -7.02
CA VAL A 119 -1.57 21.22 -7.17
C VAL A 119 -1.54 20.57 -8.55
N ASP A 120 -0.44 20.76 -9.27
CA ASP A 120 -0.16 20.16 -10.57
C ASP A 120 0.65 18.89 -10.41
N PHE A 121 0.24 17.82 -11.10
CA PHE A 121 0.94 16.54 -11.15
C PHE A 121 1.34 16.23 -12.60
N GLY A 122 2.54 15.70 -12.75
CA GLY A 122 3.14 15.43 -14.05
C GLY A 122 3.86 16.65 -14.63
N PRO A 123 4.75 16.43 -15.61
CA PRO A 123 5.60 17.48 -16.19
C PRO A 123 4.82 18.55 -16.95
N ASN A 124 3.61 18.22 -17.44
CA ASN A 124 2.77 19.15 -18.21
C ASN A 124 1.44 19.42 -17.47
N ALA A 125 1.37 19.20 -16.16
CA ALA A 125 0.14 19.32 -15.37
C ALA A 125 -1.03 18.49 -15.95
N GLU A 126 -0.74 17.24 -16.34
CA GLU A 126 -1.73 16.31 -16.91
C GLU A 126 -2.85 15.98 -15.92
N LEU A 127 -2.59 16.15 -14.64
CA LEU A 127 -3.55 16.01 -13.57
C LEU A 127 -3.44 17.21 -12.66
N LYS A 128 -4.57 17.86 -12.39
CA LYS A 128 -4.68 18.94 -11.40
C LYS A 128 -5.57 18.49 -10.25
N ALA A 129 -5.25 18.94 -9.05
CA ALA A 129 -6.04 18.64 -7.88
C ALA A 129 -6.29 19.90 -7.05
N GLU A 130 -7.55 20.23 -6.85
CA GLU A 130 -8.00 21.33 -6.02
C GLU A 130 -8.47 20.81 -4.66
N CYS A 131 -7.96 21.38 -3.57
CA CYS A 131 -8.51 21.11 -2.24
C CYS A 131 -9.87 21.75 -2.08
N VAL A 132 -10.92 20.95 -1.95
CA VAL A 132 -12.29 21.42 -1.79
C VAL A 132 -12.76 21.40 -0.33
N LYS A 133 -12.11 20.60 0.54
CA LYS A 133 -12.43 20.54 1.98
C LYS A 133 -11.21 20.13 2.78
N GLU A 134 -11.01 20.79 3.92
CA GLU A 134 -10.01 20.39 4.91
C GLU A 134 -10.69 19.53 5.99
N LEU A 135 -10.03 18.46 6.37
CA LEU A 135 -10.40 17.57 7.47
C LEU A 135 -9.24 17.50 8.48
N GLU A 136 -9.45 16.79 9.56
CA GLU A 136 -8.41 16.58 10.59
C GLU A 136 -7.29 15.64 10.11
N GLU A 137 -6.20 15.58 10.83
CA GLU A 137 -5.08 14.64 10.62
C GLU A 137 -4.45 14.63 9.21
N GLY A 138 -4.56 15.73 8.48
CA GLY A 138 -4.00 15.85 7.12
C GLY A 138 -4.92 15.32 6.02
N LEU A 139 -6.11 14.85 6.36
CA LEU A 139 -7.12 14.44 5.39
C LEU A 139 -7.69 15.63 4.63
N ARG A 140 -7.97 15.45 3.35
CA ARG A 140 -8.56 16.45 2.45
C ARG A 140 -9.54 15.78 1.49
N HIS A 141 -10.62 16.48 1.16
CA HIS A 141 -11.34 16.20 -0.07
C HIS A 141 -10.71 16.98 -1.21
N ILE A 142 -10.37 16.27 -2.26
CA ILE A 142 -9.61 16.79 -3.40
C ILE A 142 -10.41 16.52 -4.66
N LYS A 143 -10.66 17.56 -5.44
CA LYS A 143 -11.30 17.47 -6.74
C LYS A 143 -10.25 17.43 -7.83
N PHE A 144 -10.30 16.39 -8.64
CA PHE A 144 -9.39 16.20 -9.76
C PHE A 144 -9.94 16.76 -11.06
N SER A 145 -9.03 17.30 -11.87
CA SER A 145 -9.26 17.74 -13.26
C SER A 145 -8.19 17.13 -14.16
N TYR A 146 -8.61 16.44 -15.19
CA TYR A 146 -7.74 15.67 -16.10
C TYR A 146 -8.44 15.47 -17.45
N GLU A 147 -7.70 15.01 -18.45
CA GLU A 147 -8.24 14.58 -19.75
C GLU A 147 -8.19 13.05 -19.86
N GLY A 148 -9.24 12.44 -20.42
CA GLY A 148 -9.33 11.00 -20.66
C GLY A 148 -9.85 10.20 -19.47
N ILE A 149 -9.20 9.07 -19.15
CA ILE A 149 -9.62 8.13 -18.13
C ILE A 149 -8.73 8.31 -16.89
N PHE A 150 -9.33 8.60 -15.74
CA PHE A 150 -8.63 8.88 -14.48
C PHE A 150 -7.58 7.81 -14.10
N TYR A 151 -7.97 6.54 -14.18
CA TYR A 151 -7.07 5.45 -13.82
C TYR A 151 -5.87 5.30 -14.77
N GLU A 152 -6.02 5.67 -16.05
CA GLU A 152 -4.90 5.71 -17.00
C GLU A 152 -3.92 6.84 -16.67
N VAL A 153 -4.45 7.98 -16.20
CA VAL A 153 -3.63 9.10 -15.72
C VAL A 153 -2.89 8.71 -14.45
N LEU A 154 -3.56 8.04 -13.50
CA LEU A 154 -2.93 7.50 -12.31
C LEU A 154 -1.83 6.48 -12.62
N ASP A 155 -2.07 5.55 -13.54
CA ASP A 155 -1.07 4.56 -13.95
C ASP A 155 0.22 5.22 -14.50
N LYS A 156 0.12 6.42 -15.08
CA LYS A 156 1.27 7.19 -15.59
C LYS A 156 1.99 8.02 -14.53
N LEU A 157 1.25 8.65 -13.63
CA LEU A 157 1.79 9.65 -12.71
C LEU A 157 1.97 9.13 -11.29
N GLY A 158 1.16 8.15 -10.89
CA GLY A 158 1.12 7.63 -9.54
C GLY A 158 2.23 6.62 -9.27
N LYS A 159 2.54 6.48 -8.00
CA LYS A 159 3.45 5.46 -7.48
C LYS A 159 2.70 4.51 -6.56
N MET A 160 3.19 3.27 -6.49
CA MET A 160 2.72 2.30 -5.51
C MET A 160 2.96 2.83 -4.10
N PRO A 161 1.95 2.81 -3.21
CA PRO A 161 2.12 3.19 -1.82
C PRO A 161 2.87 2.07 -1.08
N LEU A 162 4.20 2.10 -1.13
CA LEU A 162 5.04 1.15 -0.41
C LEU A 162 5.21 1.59 1.04
N PRO A 163 5.31 0.64 1.99
CA PRO A 163 5.63 0.93 3.38
C PRO A 163 6.95 1.70 3.53
N PRO A 164 7.11 2.54 4.56
CA PRO A 164 8.27 3.42 4.71
C PRO A 164 9.60 2.69 4.87
N TYR A 165 9.59 1.44 5.32
CA TYR A 165 10.80 0.61 5.44
C TYR A 165 11.30 0.03 4.10
N ILE A 166 10.54 0.21 3.00
CA ILE A 166 10.99 -0.12 1.64
C ILE A 166 11.58 1.12 1.00
N HIS A 167 12.89 1.20 0.99
CA HIS A 167 13.62 2.35 0.42
C HIS A 167 13.87 2.20 -1.08
N ASN A 168 13.95 0.96 -1.58
CA ASN A 168 14.13 0.69 -3.00
C ASN A 168 12.79 0.72 -3.76
N GLN A 169 12.52 1.81 -4.47
CA GLN A 169 11.31 2.01 -5.28
C GLN A 169 11.56 1.73 -6.77
N SER A 170 12.65 1.06 -7.14
CA SER A 170 13.01 0.82 -8.54
C SER A 170 12.30 -0.37 -9.18
N ALA A 171 11.68 -1.26 -8.39
CA ALA A 171 10.96 -2.39 -8.94
C ALA A 171 9.67 -1.93 -9.64
N PRO A 172 9.31 -2.54 -10.78
CA PRO A 172 8.07 -2.23 -11.49
C PRO A 172 6.83 -2.40 -10.61
N ASN A 173 5.83 -1.52 -10.77
CA ASN A 173 4.61 -1.51 -9.96
C ASN A 173 3.85 -2.85 -9.95
N ASP A 174 3.91 -3.61 -11.05
CA ASP A 174 3.27 -4.92 -11.16
C ASP A 174 3.86 -5.97 -10.21
N ARG A 175 5.11 -5.78 -9.75
CA ARG A 175 5.76 -6.67 -8.78
C ARG A 175 5.13 -6.58 -7.39
N TYR A 176 4.52 -5.45 -7.07
CA TYR A 176 3.83 -5.22 -5.79
C TYR A 176 2.34 -5.56 -5.84
N GLN A 177 1.81 -5.98 -6.99
CA GLN A 177 0.48 -6.58 -7.07
C GLN A 177 0.50 -7.97 -6.45
N THR A 178 -0.28 -8.19 -5.41
CA THR A 178 -0.35 -9.49 -4.74
C THR A 178 -1.77 -10.05 -4.76
N CYS A 179 -1.89 -11.34 -5.02
CA CYS A 179 -3.17 -12.06 -4.95
C CYS A 179 -3.40 -12.75 -3.59
N LEU A 180 -2.38 -12.79 -2.75
CA LEU A 180 -2.47 -13.29 -1.39
C LEU A 180 -2.39 -12.09 -0.45
N LEU A 181 -3.50 -11.39 -0.31
CA LEU A 181 -3.68 -10.38 0.73
C LEU A 181 -4.21 -11.06 1.99
N TYR A 182 -3.59 -10.77 3.10
CA TYR A 182 -4.16 -11.03 4.41
C TYR A 182 -5.38 -10.15 4.55
N THR A 183 -6.55 -10.66 4.59
CA THR A 183 -7.83 -10.01 4.94
C THR A 183 -8.00 -8.52 4.54
N SER A 184 -9.18 -7.96 4.72
CA SER A 184 -9.53 -6.55 4.47
C SER A 184 -8.60 -5.53 5.17
N ASP A 185 -8.01 -5.90 6.28
CA ASP A 185 -7.17 -5.03 7.11
C ASP A 185 -5.83 -4.65 6.46
N ALA A 186 -5.33 -5.47 5.54
CA ALA A 186 -4.11 -5.12 4.80
C ALA A 186 -4.27 -3.89 3.87
N ALA A 187 -5.50 -3.46 3.61
CA ALA A 187 -5.77 -2.19 2.92
C ALA A 187 -5.77 -1.01 3.91
N ASP A 188 -6.08 -1.26 5.17
CA ASP A 188 -6.10 -0.25 6.23
C ASP A 188 -4.69 0.03 6.76
N ASP A 189 -3.78 -0.96 6.73
CA ASP A 189 -2.37 -0.80 7.10
C ASP A 189 -1.54 0.00 6.07
N LEU A 190 -2.12 0.38 4.95
CA LEU A 190 -1.49 1.24 3.93
C LEU A 190 -1.84 2.73 4.11
N ILE A 191 -2.55 3.07 5.16
CA ILE A 191 -2.95 4.44 5.52
C ILE A 191 -1.98 5.02 6.55
#